data_675b608b9122b7c20d55cc70be8b6c95
#
_entry.id   675b608b9122b7c20d55cc70be8b6c95
#
_cell.length_a   1.000
_cell.length_b   1.000
_cell.length_c   1.000
_cell.angle_alpha   90.00
_cell.angle_beta   90.00
_cell.angle_gamma   90.00
#
_symmetry.space_group_name_H-M   'P 1'
#
loop_
_entity.id
_entity.type
_entity.pdbx_description
1 polymer ?
#
loop_
_entity_poly.entity_id
_entity_poly.type
_entity_poly.pdbx_seq_one_letter_code
_entity_poly.pdbx_strand_id
1 'polypeptide(L)'
;MIRVYRKLVRDEIPRIIRESGREPVTRILSQDEALAALAQKLCEEAQEYHDSGEVEELADVMEVIYGIARERGVSMAEIEAIRARKAADRGGFQQRVFLEEVRGAD
;
A
#
# COMPACT_ATOMS: atom_id res chain seq x y z
N MET A 1 20.69 6.31 23.08
CA MET A 1 19.36 6.86 22.88
C MET A 1 18.45 5.81 22.25
N ILE A 2 17.22 5.73 22.73
CA ILE A 2 16.22 4.78 22.19
C ILE A 2 15.17 5.57 21.42
N ARG A 3 14.88 5.13 20.19
CA ARG A 3 13.79 5.70 19.39
C ARG A 3 12.78 4.58 19.10
N VAL A 4 11.52 4.85 19.41
CA VAL A 4 10.43 3.89 19.26
C VAL A 4 9.65 4.19 17.99
N TYR A 5 9.48 3.21 17.12
CA TYR A 5 8.78 3.36 15.84
C TYR A 5 7.41 2.68 15.83
N ARG A 6 7.32 1.44 16.31
CA ARG A 6 6.08 0.64 16.36
C ARG A 6 5.37 0.62 15.02
N LYS A 7 6.09 0.20 13.97
CA LYS A 7 5.52 0.15 12.63
C LYS A 7 6.05 -1.03 11.84
N LEU A 8 5.26 -1.47 10.87
CA LEU A 8 5.68 -2.50 9.92
C LEU A 8 6.75 -1.91 9.02
N VAL A 9 7.81 -2.67 8.77
CA VAL A 9 8.91 -2.27 7.90
C VAL A 9 9.16 -3.38 6.87
N ARG A 10 9.87 -3.04 5.79
CA ARG A 10 10.29 -4.03 4.81
C ARG A 10 11.26 -5.01 5.44
N ASP A 11 11.30 -6.24 4.94
CA ASP A 11 12.00 -7.37 5.56
C ASP A 11 13.49 -7.12 5.80
N GLU A 12 14.15 -6.35 4.94
CA GLU A 12 15.59 -6.12 5.04
C GLU A 12 15.97 -4.92 5.93
N ILE A 13 14.99 -4.17 6.41
CA ILE A 13 15.27 -2.99 7.22
C ILE A 13 16.05 -3.34 8.50
N PRO A 14 15.72 -4.43 9.24
CA PRO A 14 16.53 -4.77 10.41
C PRO A 14 18.00 -5.03 10.07
N ARG A 15 18.27 -5.69 8.94
CA ARG A 15 19.66 -5.93 8.50
C ARG A 15 20.37 -4.61 8.22
N ILE A 16 19.68 -3.69 7.51
CA ILE A 16 20.24 -2.38 7.17
C ILE A 16 20.57 -1.58 8.44
N ILE A 17 19.67 -1.64 9.45
CA ILE A 17 19.90 -0.98 10.74
C ILE A 17 21.13 -1.55 11.44
N ARG A 18 21.27 -2.89 11.47
CA ARG A 18 22.44 -3.54 12.09
C ARG A 18 23.72 -3.12 11.40
N GLU A 19 23.71 -3.08 10.09
CA GLU A 19 24.89 -2.66 9.31
C GLU A 19 25.29 -1.22 9.57
N SER A 20 24.35 -0.38 10.02
CA SER A 20 24.64 1.00 10.40
C SER A 20 25.22 1.12 11.81
N GLY A 21 25.38 0.00 12.52
CA GLY A 21 25.92 -0.02 13.88
C GLY A 21 24.88 0.17 14.97
N ARG A 22 23.58 0.13 14.60
CA ARG A 22 22.49 0.26 15.58
C ARG A 22 21.80 -1.08 15.78
N GLU A 23 21.00 -1.17 16.82
CA GLU A 23 20.35 -2.41 17.22
C GLU A 23 18.83 -2.31 16.97
N PRO A 24 18.29 -3.08 16.01
CA PRO A 24 16.85 -3.13 15.84
C PRO A 24 16.23 -4.10 16.85
N VAL A 25 15.12 -3.70 17.43
CA VAL A 25 14.31 -4.60 18.26
C VAL A 25 13.02 -4.87 17.48
N THR A 26 12.80 -6.11 17.08
CA THR A 26 11.73 -6.48 16.18
C THR A 26 10.96 -7.68 16.73
N ARG A 27 9.74 -7.85 16.20
CA ARG A 27 8.96 -9.07 16.36
C ARG A 27 8.23 -9.36 15.06
N ILE A 28 7.82 -10.60 14.90
CA ILE A 28 7.04 -11.01 13.73
C ILE A 28 5.57 -10.96 14.10
N LEU A 29 4.77 -10.27 13.28
CA LEU A 29 3.35 -10.11 13.50
C LEU A 29 2.59 -11.40 13.16
N SER A 30 1.43 -11.61 13.79
CA SER A 30 0.49 -12.61 13.32
C SER A 30 -0.10 -12.17 11.98
N GLN A 31 -0.79 -13.09 11.29
CA GLN A 31 -1.42 -12.77 10.01
C GLN A 31 -2.43 -11.62 10.15
N ASP A 32 -3.27 -11.67 11.18
CA ASP A 32 -4.27 -10.62 11.40
C ASP A 32 -3.62 -9.28 11.70
N GLU A 33 -2.59 -9.26 12.53
CA GLU A 33 -1.83 -8.04 12.81
C GLU A 33 -1.16 -7.50 11.56
N ALA A 34 -0.59 -8.39 10.74
CA ALA A 34 0.08 -8.00 9.51
C ALA A 34 -0.90 -7.36 8.52
N LEU A 35 -2.10 -7.94 8.37
CA LEU A 35 -3.12 -7.38 7.48
C LEU A 35 -3.56 -5.99 7.94
N ALA A 36 -3.76 -5.80 9.24
CA ALA A 36 -4.12 -4.49 9.77
C ALA A 36 -3.00 -3.46 9.56
N ALA A 37 -1.74 -3.87 9.82
CA ALA A 37 -0.58 -3.00 9.64
C ALA A 37 -0.35 -2.64 8.18
N LEU A 38 -0.56 -3.59 7.27
CA LEU A 38 -0.44 -3.35 5.82
C LEU A 38 -1.52 -2.40 5.33
N ALA A 39 -2.77 -2.54 5.82
CA ALA A 39 -3.85 -1.63 5.43
C ALA A 39 -3.52 -0.20 5.86
N GLN A 40 -2.98 -0.01 7.06
CA GLN A 40 -2.56 1.30 7.52
C GLN A 40 -1.39 1.84 6.69
N LYS A 41 -0.44 0.98 6.36
CA LYS A 41 0.70 1.36 5.54
C LYS A 41 0.27 1.79 4.13
N LEU A 42 -0.75 1.15 3.59
CA LEU A 42 -1.32 1.54 2.30
C LEU A 42 -1.80 3.00 2.34
N CYS A 43 -2.49 3.39 3.40
CA CYS A 43 -2.93 4.77 3.57
C CYS A 43 -1.74 5.72 3.71
N GLU A 44 -0.70 5.33 4.45
CA GLU A 44 0.49 6.15 4.64
C GLU A 44 1.22 6.39 3.33
N GLU A 45 1.44 5.34 2.53
CA GLU A 45 2.15 5.46 1.26
C GLU A 45 1.34 6.27 0.24
N ALA A 46 0.01 6.11 0.24
CA ALA A 46 -0.86 6.93 -0.61
C ALA A 46 -0.76 8.40 -0.22
N GLN A 47 -0.71 8.71 1.08
CA GLN A 47 -0.56 10.08 1.56
C GLN A 47 0.80 10.66 1.16
N GLU A 48 1.87 9.85 1.22
CA GLU A 48 3.19 10.29 0.81
C GLU A 48 3.23 10.64 -0.67
N TYR A 49 2.55 9.85 -1.52
CA TYR A 49 2.42 10.21 -2.93
C TYR A 49 1.65 11.52 -3.10
N HIS A 50 0.55 11.67 -2.37
CA HIS A 50 -0.26 12.89 -2.43
C HIS A 50 0.58 14.12 -2.10
N ASP A 51 1.45 14.01 -1.11
CA ASP A 51 2.25 15.14 -0.63
C ASP A 51 3.46 15.44 -1.51
N SER A 52 4.15 14.41 -2.00
CA SER A 52 5.40 14.58 -2.73
C SER A 52 5.22 14.57 -4.25
N GLY A 53 4.25 13.81 -4.77
CA GLY A 53 4.08 13.60 -6.20
C GLY A 53 5.18 12.75 -6.83
N GLU A 54 6.04 12.11 -6.04
CA GLU A 54 7.16 11.34 -6.54
C GLU A 54 6.73 9.94 -7.00
N VAL A 55 7.24 9.51 -8.15
CA VAL A 55 6.90 8.22 -8.75
C VAL A 55 7.28 7.06 -7.83
N GLU A 56 8.40 7.19 -7.08
CA GLU A 56 8.83 6.16 -6.13
C GLU A 56 7.76 5.80 -5.11
N GLU A 57 6.92 6.76 -4.73
CA GLU A 57 5.84 6.50 -3.77
C GLU A 57 4.79 5.57 -4.35
N LEU A 58 4.60 5.58 -5.68
CA LEU A 58 3.70 4.63 -6.33
C LEU A 58 4.26 3.20 -6.24
N ALA A 59 5.58 3.05 -6.36
CA ALA A 59 6.22 1.74 -6.17
C ALA A 59 6.02 1.23 -4.75
N ASP A 60 6.09 2.11 -3.77
CA ASP A 60 5.84 1.76 -2.37
C ASP A 60 4.39 1.33 -2.15
N VAL A 61 3.44 2.02 -2.77
CA VAL A 61 2.02 1.61 -2.74
C VAL A 61 1.86 0.20 -3.33
N MET A 62 2.50 -0.06 -4.47
CA MET A 62 2.44 -1.39 -5.11
C MET A 62 3.00 -2.48 -4.21
N GLU A 63 4.11 -2.22 -3.53
CA GLU A 63 4.71 -3.22 -2.64
C GLU A 63 3.76 -3.58 -1.49
N VAL A 64 3.07 -2.60 -0.95
CA VAL A 64 2.08 -2.84 0.11
C VAL A 64 0.92 -3.67 -0.44
N ILE A 65 0.45 -3.40 -1.66
CA ILE A 65 -0.61 -4.18 -2.29
C ILE A 65 -0.17 -5.64 -2.47
N TYR A 66 1.07 -5.87 -2.92
CA TYR A 66 1.63 -7.23 -3.02
C TYR A 66 1.63 -7.92 -1.65
N GLY A 67 2.00 -7.19 -0.60
CA GLY A 67 2.01 -7.74 0.76
C GLY A 67 0.62 -8.16 1.22
N ILE A 68 -0.39 -7.31 0.98
CA ILE A 68 -1.77 -7.61 1.34
C ILE A 68 -2.28 -8.84 0.57
N ALA A 69 -2.01 -8.89 -0.73
CA ALA A 69 -2.43 -10.02 -1.56
C ALA A 69 -1.85 -11.33 -1.03
N ARG A 70 -0.55 -11.33 -0.72
CA ARG A 70 0.13 -12.52 -0.18
C ARG A 70 -0.49 -12.98 1.13
N GLU A 71 -0.70 -12.04 2.07
CA GLU A 71 -1.28 -12.39 3.37
C GLU A 71 -2.72 -12.88 3.26
N ARG A 72 -3.47 -12.39 2.28
CA ARG A 72 -4.84 -12.83 2.06
C ARG A 72 -4.95 -14.09 1.20
N GLY A 73 -3.85 -14.57 0.65
CA GLY A 73 -3.87 -15.72 -0.26
C GLY A 73 -4.53 -15.42 -1.60
N VAL A 74 -4.49 -14.16 -2.03
CA VAL A 74 -5.05 -13.70 -3.30
C VAL A 74 -3.88 -13.43 -4.24
N SER A 75 -3.94 -13.92 -5.48
CA SER A 75 -2.87 -13.67 -6.45
C SER A 75 -3.01 -12.27 -7.06
N MET A 76 -1.89 -11.71 -7.50
CA MET A 76 -1.92 -10.45 -8.23
C MET A 76 -2.70 -10.58 -9.54
N ALA A 77 -2.70 -11.77 -10.15
CA ALA A 77 -3.49 -12.02 -11.36
C ALA A 77 -4.99 -11.88 -11.08
N GLU A 78 -5.46 -12.34 -9.91
CA GLU A 78 -6.85 -12.17 -9.51
C GLU A 78 -7.22 -10.70 -9.34
N ILE A 79 -6.35 -9.92 -8.69
CA ILE A 79 -6.57 -8.49 -8.50
C ILE A 79 -6.59 -7.79 -9.85
N GLU A 80 -5.65 -8.12 -10.73
CA GLU A 80 -5.57 -7.55 -12.07
C GLU A 80 -6.83 -7.88 -12.90
N ALA A 81 -7.36 -9.08 -12.79
CA ALA A 81 -8.58 -9.47 -13.49
C ALA A 81 -9.77 -8.61 -13.02
N ILE A 82 -9.86 -8.36 -11.72
CA ILE A 82 -10.91 -7.49 -11.17
C ILE A 82 -10.72 -6.06 -11.67
N ARG A 83 -9.49 -5.55 -11.64
CA ARG A 83 -9.17 -4.20 -12.12
C ARG A 83 -9.57 -4.05 -13.60
N ALA A 84 -9.16 -5.00 -14.44
CA ALA A 84 -9.43 -4.95 -15.87
C ALA A 84 -10.94 -4.99 -16.15
N ARG A 85 -11.69 -5.80 -15.40
CA ARG A 85 -13.14 -5.90 -15.55
C ARG A 85 -13.84 -4.59 -15.20
N LYS A 86 -13.41 -3.96 -14.10
CA LYS A 86 -13.94 -2.65 -13.71
C LYS A 86 -13.59 -1.59 -14.76
N ALA A 87 -12.39 -1.63 -15.31
CA ALA A 87 -11.99 -0.70 -16.36
C ALA A 87 -12.80 -0.88 -17.63
N ALA A 88 -13.14 -2.13 -18.00
CA ALA A 88 -13.99 -2.41 -19.15
C ALA A 88 -15.40 -1.88 -18.93
N ASP A 89 -15.95 -2.00 -17.71
CA ASP A 89 -17.30 -1.56 -17.39
C ASP A 89 -17.44 -0.04 -17.23
N ARG A 90 -16.47 0.57 -16.53
CA ARG A 90 -16.59 1.96 -16.08
C ARG A 90 -15.57 2.89 -16.73
N GLY A 91 -14.62 2.35 -17.46
CA GLY A 91 -13.50 3.10 -18.01
C GLY A 91 -12.37 3.28 -17.01
N GLY A 92 -11.27 3.81 -17.50
CA GLY A 92 -10.18 4.27 -16.65
C GLY A 92 -10.31 5.76 -16.40
N PHE A 93 -9.18 6.43 -16.24
CA PHE A 93 -9.16 7.86 -15.94
C PHE A 93 -8.54 8.71 -17.06
N GLN A 94 -8.36 8.14 -18.26
CA GLN A 94 -7.66 8.80 -19.37
C GLN A 94 -8.35 10.07 -19.83
N GLN A 95 -9.67 10.13 -19.73
CA GLN A 95 -10.43 11.29 -20.21
C GLN A 95 -10.55 12.40 -19.18
N ARG A 96 -10.07 12.18 -17.95
CA ARG A 96 -10.01 13.19 -16.89
C ARG A 96 -11.39 13.79 -16.58
N VAL A 97 -12.42 12.93 -16.53
CA VAL A 97 -13.81 13.35 -16.28
C VAL A 97 -13.98 13.69 -14.81
N PHE A 98 -14.42 14.89 -14.52
CA PHE A 98 -14.72 15.34 -13.17
C PHE A 98 -16.23 15.52 -13.05
N LEU A 99 -16.89 14.72 -12.21
CA LEU A 99 -18.32 14.76 -12.03
C LEU A 99 -18.65 15.91 -11.08
N GLU A 100 -19.35 16.92 -11.58
CA GLU A 100 -19.71 18.08 -10.76
C GLU A 100 -21.05 17.91 -10.08
N GLU A 101 -22.06 17.39 -10.79
CA GLU A 101 -23.37 17.15 -10.20
C GLU A 101 -24.15 16.17 -11.06
N VAL A 102 -25.20 15.62 -10.49
CA VAL A 102 -26.16 14.79 -11.21
C VAL A 102 -27.53 15.43 -11.06
N ARG A 103 -28.21 15.59 -12.18
CA ARG A 103 -29.57 16.18 -12.20
C ARG A 103 -30.55 15.13 -12.69
N GLY A 104 -31.80 15.27 -12.26
CA GLY A 104 -32.86 14.39 -12.67
C GLY A 104 -33.49 13.68 -11.48
N ALA A 105 -34.40 12.76 -11.77
CA ALA A 105 -35.04 11.97 -10.74
C ALA A 105 -34.06 10.98 -10.14
N ASP A 106 -34.03 10.83 -8.86
CA ASP A 106 -33.18 9.90 -8.16
C ASP A 106 -33.76 8.49 -8.12
#